data_308654e3875a6bc0596dfe022bcd8419
#
_entry.id   308654e3875a6bc0596dfe022bcd8419
#
_cell.length_a   1.000
_cell.length_b   1.000
_cell.length_c   1.000
_cell.angle_alpha   90.00
_cell.angle_beta   90.00
_cell.angle_gamma   90.00
#
_symmetry.space_group_name_H-M   'P 1'
#
loop_
_entity.id
_entity.type
_entity.pdbx_description
1 polymer ?
#
loop_
_entity_poly.entity_id
_entity_poly.type
_entity_poly.pdbx_seq_one_letter_code
_entity_poly.pdbx_strand_id
1 'polypeptide(L)'
;MRFPKPNNIVAEKYVAGMSLFKSKLAKIKLSANESALGPSPKARKQYLEVSKNFARYPDSDGTFLRSTLAKKFKIDKNRIILGSGSDQIFELICKSFLKKGDEVIVPKFSFIIYRIYSRMNGAKVIYSKENNFTVSTKDILKKVTRKTKIVFLANPNNPTGTYIPKKELLFLRKKLRSDILLVVDDAYFAVSYTHLTLPTIFRV
;
A
#
# COMPACT_ATOMS: atom_id res chain seq x y z
N MET A 1 -15.25 14.76 34.79
CA MET A 1 -15.45 13.79 33.68
C MET A 1 -14.20 12.96 33.53
N ARG A 2 -14.27 11.60 33.54
CA ARG A 2 -13.14 10.74 33.21
C ARG A 2 -13.33 10.24 31.77
N PHE A 3 -12.48 10.66 30.86
CA PHE A 3 -12.45 10.10 29.52
C PHE A 3 -11.90 8.68 29.52
N PRO A 4 -12.35 7.80 28.63
CA PRO A 4 -11.74 6.48 28.47
C PRO A 4 -10.26 6.64 28.12
N LYS A 5 -9.41 5.81 28.70
CA LYS A 5 -7.98 5.80 28.37
C LYS A 5 -7.80 5.20 26.96
N PRO A 6 -6.98 5.81 26.10
CA PRO A 6 -6.66 5.21 24.82
C PRO A 6 -5.95 3.87 25.01
N ASN A 7 -6.14 2.95 24.07
CA ASN A 7 -5.37 1.72 24.07
C ASN A 7 -3.88 2.04 23.92
N ASN A 8 -3.04 1.39 24.73
CA ASN A 8 -1.59 1.47 24.55
C ASN A 8 -1.21 0.74 23.28
N ILE A 9 -1.19 1.47 22.16
CA ILE A 9 -0.75 0.95 20.88
C ILE A 9 0.74 1.22 20.73
N VAL A 10 1.54 0.18 20.78
CA VAL A 10 2.97 0.27 20.48
C VAL A 10 3.15 0.29 18.96
N ALA A 11 2.99 1.46 18.36
CA ALA A 11 3.25 1.67 16.94
C ALA A 11 4.48 2.58 16.77
N GLU A 12 5.26 2.32 15.74
CA GLU A 12 6.36 3.21 15.36
C GLU A 12 5.80 4.53 14.84
N LYS A 13 6.46 5.64 15.20
CA LYS A 13 6.11 6.94 14.62
C LYS A 13 6.55 6.97 13.15
N TYR A 14 5.64 7.31 12.26
CA TYR A 14 6.02 7.62 10.89
C TYR A 14 6.82 8.91 10.83
N VAL A 15 8.03 8.83 10.29
CA VAL A 15 8.88 10.00 10.03
C VAL A 15 8.96 10.19 8.53
N ALA A 16 8.27 11.21 8.04
CA ALA A 16 8.33 11.58 6.62
C ALA A 16 9.73 12.09 6.25
N GLY A 17 10.09 11.99 4.98
CA GLY A 17 11.29 12.60 4.44
C GLY A 17 11.31 14.11 4.71
N MET A 18 12.49 14.69 4.99
CA MET A 18 12.62 16.11 5.30
C MET A 18 12.08 16.98 4.15
N SER A 19 11.14 17.86 4.46
CA SER A 19 10.50 18.76 3.50
C SER A 19 11.05 20.18 3.57
N LEU A 20 11.63 20.55 4.70
CA LEU A 20 12.12 21.91 4.97
C LEU A 20 13.60 21.88 5.37
N PHE A 21 14.36 22.76 4.77
CA PHE A 21 15.75 23.02 5.14
C PHE A 21 15.90 24.50 5.52
N LYS A 22 16.63 24.77 6.59
CA LYS A 22 16.92 26.13 7.08
C LYS A 22 18.07 26.83 6.32
N SER A 23 18.41 26.47 5.10
CA SER A 23 19.55 27.03 4.36
C SER A 23 19.08 27.93 3.20
N LYS A 24 19.86 28.96 2.90
CA LYS A 24 19.60 29.92 1.79
C LYS A 24 19.92 29.35 0.39
N LEU A 25 20.53 28.18 0.29
CA LEU A 25 20.87 27.56 -1.00
C LEU A 25 19.61 26.92 -1.63
N ALA A 26 19.46 27.06 -2.94
CA ALA A 26 18.44 26.34 -3.72
C ALA A 26 18.60 24.82 -3.50
N LYS A 27 17.51 24.12 -3.19
CA LYS A 27 17.56 22.71 -2.82
C LYS A 27 16.60 21.89 -3.67
N ILE A 28 17.13 20.77 -4.12
CA ILE A 28 16.36 19.75 -4.81
C ILE A 28 15.86 18.76 -3.74
N LYS A 29 14.54 18.68 -3.57
CA LYS A 29 13.91 17.74 -2.66
C LYS A 29 13.75 16.37 -3.35
N LEU A 30 14.41 15.34 -2.84
CA LEU A 30 14.35 13.97 -3.35
C LEU A 30 13.82 12.97 -2.30
N SER A 31 13.27 13.47 -1.18
CA SER A 31 12.97 12.67 0.01
C SER A 31 11.58 12.01 0.04
N ALA A 32 10.71 12.28 -0.94
CA ALA A 32 9.31 11.84 -0.88
C ALA A 32 8.75 11.31 -2.22
N ASN A 33 9.61 10.99 -3.18
CA ASN A 33 9.23 10.46 -4.51
C ASN A 33 8.17 11.32 -5.24
N GLU A 34 8.19 12.65 -5.00
CA GLU A 34 7.28 13.60 -5.63
C GLU A 34 7.66 13.84 -7.09
N SER A 35 6.67 14.09 -7.95
CA SER A 35 6.93 14.46 -9.33
C SER A 35 7.52 15.87 -9.43
N ALA A 36 8.74 16.00 -9.94
CA ALA A 36 9.37 17.31 -10.20
C ALA A 36 8.61 18.14 -11.27
N LEU A 37 7.83 17.48 -12.12
CA LEU A 37 7.01 18.12 -13.17
C LEU A 37 5.63 18.56 -12.69
N GLY A 38 5.27 18.22 -11.45
CA GLY A 38 3.92 18.48 -10.92
C GLY A 38 2.82 17.62 -11.58
N PRO A 39 1.56 18.02 -11.42
CA PRO A 39 0.42 17.30 -11.98
C PRO A 39 0.30 17.52 -13.51
N SER A 40 -0.28 16.56 -14.22
CA SER A 40 -0.53 16.71 -15.65
C SER A 40 -1.47 17.89 -15.93
N PRO A 41 -1.32 18.59 -17.09
CA PRO A 41 -2.23 19.69 -17.47
C PRO A 41 -3.70 19.26 -17.51
N LYS A 42 -3.99 18.03 -17.93
CA LYS A 42 -5.36 17.47 -17.92
C LYS A 42 -5.91 17.32 -16.51
N ALA A 43 -5.11 16.81 -15.56
CA ALA A 43 -5.52 16.67 -14.17
C ALA A 43 -5.79 18.05 -13.55
N ARG A 44 -4.91 19.03 -13.79
CA ARG A 44 -5.08 20.41 -13.31
C ARG A 44 -6.37 21.04 -13.84
N LYS A 45 -6.66 20.87 -15.15
CA LYS A 45 -7.91 21.36 -15.75
C LYS A 45 -9.13 20.75 -15.07
N GLN A 46 -9.15 19.42 -14.88
CA GLN A 46 -10.27 18.73 -14.24
C GLN A 46 -10.44 19.16 -12.77
N TYR A 47 -9.37 19.36 -12.04
CA TYR A 47 -9.42 19.87 -10.67
C TYR A 47 -10.15 21.24 -10.60
N LEU A 48 -9.80 22.16 -11.50
CA LEU A 48 -10.44 23.47 -11.57
C LEU A 48 -11.93 23.40 -11.94
N GLU A 49 -12.33 22.45 -12.79
CA GLU A 49 -13.75 22.24 -13.11
C GLU A 49 -14.52 21.66 -11.92
N VAL A 50 -13.97 20.65 -11.26
CA VAL A 50 -14.61 20.00 -10.11
C VAL A 50 -14.72 20.96 -8.92
N SER A 51 -13.77 21.88 -8.74
CA SER A 51 -13.77 22.84 -7.64
C SER A 51 -15.03 23.71 -7.59
N LYS A 52 -15.69 23.94 -8.72
CA LYS A 52 -16.98 24.68 -8.80
C LYS A 52 -18.12 23.98 -8.05
N ASN A 53 -17.97 22.71 -7.73
CA ASN A 53 -18.98 21.88 -7.09
C ASN A 53 -18.60 21.41 -5.68
N PHE A 54 -17.56 21.94 -5.07
CA PHE A 54 -17.08 21.51 -3.73
C PHE A 54 -18.10 21.70 -2.60
N ALA A 55 -19.11 22.56 -2.81
CA ALA A 55 -20.20 22.72 -1.86
C ALA A 55 -21.18 21.54 -1.83
N ARG A 56 -21.08 20.59 -2.76
CA ARG A 56 -21.95 19.42 -2.85
C ARG A 56 -21.26 18.19 -2.25
N TYR A 57 -22.04 17.31 -1.64
CA TYR A 57 -21.52 16.00 -1.24
C TYR A 57 -20.96 15.22 -2.44
N PRO A 58 -19.82 14.56 -2.27
CA PRO A 58 -19.29 13.68 -3.32
C PRO A 58 -20.18 12.45 -3.51
N ASP A 59 -20.04 11.79 -4.65
CA ASP A 59 -20.60 10.46 -4.89
C ASP A 59 -19.96 9.46 -3.90
N SER A 60 -20.75 9.00 -2.92
CA SER A 60 -20.30 8.12 -1.84
C SER A 60 -19.74 6.80 -2.34
N ASP A 61 -20.26 6.30 -3.46
CA ASP A 61 -19.85 5.02 -4.03
C ASP A 61 -18.68 5.15 -5.02
N GLY A 62 -18.32 6.39 -5.38
CA GLY A 62 -17.28 6.67 -6.36
C GLY A 62 -17.58 6.02 -7.73
N THR A 63 -18.85 5.99 -8.11
CA THR A 63 -19.36 5.24 -9.27
C THR A 63 -18.62 5.59 -10.56
N PHE A 64 -18.41 6.88 -10.81
CA PHE A 64 -17.71 7.34 -12.00
C PHE A 64 -16.26 6.84 -12.03
N LEU A 65 -15.52 7.01 -10.92
CA LEU A 65 -14.12 6.61 -10.83
C LEU A 65 -13.97 5.08 -10.91
N ARG A 66 -14.80 4.33 -10.18
CA ARG A 66 -14.81 2.86 -10.25
C ARG A 66 -15.08 2.35 -11.65
N SER A 67 -16.07 2.93 -12.35
CA SER A 67 -16.40 2.54 -13.73
C SER A 67 -15.27 2.86 -14.70
N THR A 68 -14.62 4.01 -14.53
CA THR A 68 -13.46 4.41 -15.35
C THR A 68 -12.27 3.49 -15.14
N LEU A 69 -11.95 3.15 -13.89
CA LEU A 69 -10.89 2.21 -13.55
C LEU A 69 -11.20 0.79 -14.06
N ALA A 70 -12.44 0.34 -13.88
CA ALA A 70 -12.90 -0.96 -14.37
C ALA A 70 -12.69 -1.11 -15.89
N LYS A 71 -13.08 -0.08 -16.66
CA LYS A 71 -12.85 -0.03 -18.12
C LYS A 71 -11.36 -0.01 -18.47
N LYS A 72 -10.58 0.83 -17.79
CA LYS A 72 -9.14 0.99 -18.05
C LYS A 72 -8.36 -0.30 -17.78
N PHE A 73 -8.64 -0.97 -16.67
CA PHE A 73 -7.91 -2.16 -16.23
C PHE A 73 -8.59 -3.48 -16.59
N LYS A 74 -9.76 -3.43 -17.26
CA LYS A 74 -10.55 -4.61 -17.65
C LYS A 74 -10.89 -5.53 -16.46
N ILE A 75 -11.31 -4.93 -15.36
CA ILE A 75 -11.72 -5.63 -14.14
C ILE A 75 -13.16 -5.27 -13.77
N ASP A 76 -13.82 -6.13 -12.99
CA ASP A 76 -15.15 -5.84 -12.49
C ASP A 76 -15.12 -4.65 -11.51
N LYS A 77 -16.01 -3.66 -11.74
CA LYS A 77 -16.15 -2.49 -10.85
C LYS A 77 -16.44 -2.85 -9.40
N ASN A 78 -17.12 -3.98 -9.16
CA ASN A 78 -17.43 -4.46 -7.82
C ASN A 78 -16.22 -5.01 -7.06
N ARG A 79 -15.08 -5.16 -7.75
CA ARG A 79 -13.80 -5.53 -7.16
C ARG A 79 -12.88 -4.33 -6.91
N ILE A 80 -13.40 -3.12 -7.04
CA ILE A 80 -12.63 -1.89 -6.82
C ILE A 80 -13.13 -1.23 -5.54
N ILE A 81 -12.21 -1.02 -4.61
CA ILE A 81 -12.40 -0.21 -3.40
C ILE A 81 -11.58 1.05 -3.55
N LEU A 82 -12.18 2.19 -3.23
CA LEU A 82 -11.53 3.49 -3.28
C LEU A 82 -11.12 3.93 -1.87
N GLY A 83 -10.05 4.71 -1.79
CA GLY A 83 -9.58 5.28 -0.54
C GLY A 83 -8.74 6.53 -0.77
N SER A 84 -8.46 7.26 0.30
CA SER A 84 -7.55 8.41 0.30
C SER A 84 -6.09 7.93 0.22
N GLY A 85 -5.70 7.50 -0.98
CA GLY A 85 -4.42 6.83 -1.24
C GLY A 85 -4.38 5.38 -0.73
N SER A 86 -3.28 4.70 -1.05
CA SER A 86 -3.04 3.32 -0.62
C SER A 86 -2.98 3.17 0.91
N ASP A 87 -2.58 4.22 1.60
CA ASP A 87 -2.48 4.26 3.06
C ASP A 87 -3.80 3.88 3.74
N GLN A 88 -4.90 4.52 3.32
CA GLN A 88 -6.22 4.19 3.85
C GLN A 88 -6.64 2.77 3.51
N ILE A 89 -6.28 2.27 2.33
CA ILE A 89 -6.59 0.90 1.94
C ILE A 89 -5.86 -0.11 2.84
N PHE A 90 -4.58 0.15 3.18
CA PHE A 90 -3.84 -0.71 4.13
C PHE A 90 -4.47 -0.70 5.52
N GLU A 91 -4.90 0.47 5.99
CA GLU A 91 -5.64 0.58 7.25
C GLU A 91 -6.92 -0.25 7.23
N LEU A 92 -7.74 -0.11 6.19
CA LEU A 92 -8.99 -0.86 6.02
C LEU A 92 -8.75 -2.37 5.95
N ILE A 93 -7.72 -2.81 5.21
CA ILE A 93 -7.33 -4.22 5.14
C ILE A 93 -6.96 -4.73 6.54
N CYS A 94 -6.11 -4.02 7.27
CA CYS A 94 -5.70 -4.44 8.60
C CYS A 94 -6.88 -4.50 9.56
N LYS A 95 -7.77 -3.51 9.55
CA LYS A 95 -8.99 -3.49 10.38
C LYS A 95 -9.95 -4.63 10.05
N SER A 96 -10.07 -5.00 8.78
CA SER A 96 -11.03 -6.01 8.33
C SER A 96 -10.55 -7.45 8.55
N PHE A 97 -9.24 -7.70 8.49
CA PHE A 97 -8.69 -9.06 8.44
C PHE A 97 -7.79 -9.44 9.61
N LEU A 98 -7.43 -8.50 10.50
CA LEU A 98 -6.52 -8.75 11.61
C LEU A 98 -7.22 -8.62 12.96
N LYS A 99 -6.78 -9.47 13.89
CA LYS A 99 -7.09 -9.38 15.31
C LYS A 99 -5.82 -9.64 16.14
N LYS A 100 -5.90 -9.36 17.44
CA LYS A 100 -4.80 -9.62 18.38
C LYS A 100 -4.33 -11.08 18.30
N GLY A 101 -3.02 -11.25 18.10
CA GLY A 101 -2.37 -12.57 18.02
C GLY A 101 -2.21 -13.12 16.60
N ASP A 102 -2.83 -12.51 15.59
CA ASP A 102 -2.54 -12.84 14.19
C ASP A 102 -1.11 -12.42 13.80
N GLU A 103 -0.59 -13.00 12.73
CA GLU A 103 0.73 -12.67 12.20
C GLU A 103 0.63 -12.09 10.79
N VAL A 104 1.46 -11.06 10.55
CA VAL A 104 1.60 -10.41 9.25
C VAL A 104 3.04 -10.49 8.81
N ILE A 105 3.29 -10.97 7.60
CA ILE A 105 4.64 -11.03 7.03
C ILE A 105 4.87 -9.77 6.18
N VAL A 106 6.00 -9.10 6.43
CA VAL A 106 6.45 -7.95 5.63
C VAL A 106 7.94 -8.11 5.33
N PRO A 107 8.42 -7.68 4.16
CA PRO A 107 9.86 -7.60 3.90
C PRO A 107 10.49 -6.58 4.86
N LYS A 108 11.73 -6.84 5.29
CA LYS A 108 12.42 -6.02 6.30
C LYS A 108 12.61 -4.57 5.84
N PHE A 109 12.98 -4.38 4.58
CA PHE A 109 13.19 -3.08 3.96
C PHE A 109 12.04 -2.71 3.03
N SER A 110 10.81 -2.67 3.57
CA SER A 110 9.60 -2.27 2.85
C SER A 110 8.93 -1.06 3.48
N PHE A 111 7.85 -0.61 2.87
CA PHE A 111 7.13 0.56 3.32
C PHE A 111 6.63 0.39 4.77
N ILE A 112 7.00 1.35 5.61
CA ILE A 112 6.79 1.29 7.08
C ILE A 112 5.33 1.14 7.49
N ILE A 113 4.42 1.64 6.67
CA ILE A 113 2.98 1.69 6.97
C ILE A 113 2.38 0.30 7.17
N TYR A 114 2.84 -0.72 6.45
CA TYR A 114 2.34 -2.09 6.63
C TYR A 114 2.48 -2.57 8.07
N ARG A 115 3.65 -2.33 8.67
CA ARG A 115 3.93 -2.75 10.06
C ARG A 115 3.22 -1.86 11.08
N ILE A 116 3.04 -0.57 10.80
CA ILE A 116 2.31 0.34 11.69
C ILE A 116 0.86 -0.13 11.83
N TYR A 117 0.12 -0.26 10.72
CA TYR A 117 -1.29 -0.68 10.78
C TYR A 117 -1.46 -2.12 11.30
N SER A 118 -0.53 -3.02 10.96
CA SER A 118 -0.57 -4.38 11.52
C SER A 118 -0.50 -4.36 13.05
N ARG A 119 0.46 -3.60 13.62
CA ARG A 119 0.63 -3.50 15.08
C ARG A 119 -0.53 -2.76 15.75
N MET A 120 -1.08 -1.73 15.11
CA MET A 120 -2.26 -1.02 15.61
C MET A 120 -3.48 -1.96 15.78
N ASN A 121 -3.57 -3.01 14.98
CA ASN A 121 -4.61 -4.03 15.08
C ASN A 121 -4.20 -5.23 15.96
N GLY A 122 -3.11 -5.13 16.72
CA GLY A 122 -2.64 -6.16 17.64
C GLY A 122 -1.98 -7.37 16.99
N ALA A 123 -1.68 -7.30 15.70
CA ALA A 123 -0.98 -8.37 15.00
C ALA A 123 0.53 -8.30 15.23
N LYS A 124 1.17 -9.48 15.21
CA LYS A 124 2.62 -9.62 15.27
C LYS A 124 3.21 -9.49 13.88
N VAL A 125 4.16 -8.58 13.71
CA VAL A 125 4.89 -8.40 12.46
C VAL A 125 6.06 -9.36 12.40
N ILE A 126 6.10 -10.17 11.35
CA ILE A 126 7.17 -11.12 11.04
C ILE A 126 7.94 -10.61 9.84
N TYR A 127 9.23 -10.39 10.00
CA TYR A 127 10.06 -9.90 8.90
C TYR A 127 10.60 -11.03 8.05
N SER A 128 10.41 -10.93 6.72
CA SER A 128 11.17 -11.74 5.77
C SER A 128 12.47 -11.03 5.37
N LYS A 129 13.47 -11.84 5.05
CA LYS A 129 14.76 -11.36 4.55
C LYS A 129 14.66 -11.05 3.05
N GLU A 130 15.49 -10.15 2.61
CA GLU A 130 15.71 -9.84 1.20
C GLU A 130 17.08 -10.35 0.75
N ASN A 131 17.22 -10.61 -0.54
CA ASN A 131 18.50 -10.87 -1.20
C ASN A 131 18.91 -9.62 -1.97
N ASN A 132 20.01 -8.99 -1.60
CA ASN A 132 20.46 -7.73 -2.21
C ASN A 132 19.33 -6.70 -2.32
N PHE A 133 18.63 -6.46 -1.20
CA PHE A 133 17.46 -5.57 -1.10
C PHE A 133 16.24 -5.97 -1.96
N THR A 134 16.29 -7.11 -2.64
CA THR A 134 15.15 -7.64 -3.39
C THR A 134 14.35 -8.62 -2.54
N VAL A 135 13.04 -8.50 -2.56
CA VAL A 135 12.13 -9.37 -1.80
C VAL A 135 12.35 -10.84 -2.17
N SER A 136 12.51 -11.68 -1.15
CA SER A 136 12.65 -13.12 -1.30
C SER A 136 11.34 -13.84 -1.07
N THR A 137 10.69 -14.31 -2.13
CA THR A 137 9.46 -15.11 -2.05
C THR A 137 9.66 -16.42 -1.27
N LYS A 138 10.84 -17.01 -1.39
CA LYS A 138 11.22 -18.22 -0.64
C LYS A 138 11.32 -17.95 0.86
N ASP A 139 11.88 -16.80 1.28
CA ASP A 139 11.97 -16.47 2.69
C ASP A 139 10.59 -16.10 3.28
N ILE A 140 9.75 -15.40 2.52
CA ILE A 140 8.35 -15.18 2.90
C ILE A 140 7.66 -16.52 3.21
N LEU A 141 7.77 -17.51 2.31
CA LEU A 141 7.15 -18.82 2.49
C LEU A 141 7.67 -19.57 3.72
N LYS A 142 8.98 -19.46 4.02
CA LYS A 142 9.58 -20.05 5.24
C LYS A 142 9.05 -19.44 6.54
N LYS A 143 8.54 -18.19 6.48
CA LYS A 143 8.01 -17.48 7.66
C LYS A 143 6.52 -17.72 7.90
N VAL A 144 5.83 -18.39 6.98
CA VAL A 144 4.40 -18.67 7.10
C VAL A 144 4.15 -19.63 8.25
N THR A 145 3.24 -19.26 9.15
CA THR A 145 2.75 -20.09 10.25
C THR A 145 1.23 -20.26 10.16
N ARG A 146 0.64 -21.03 11.07
CA ARG A 146 -0.83 -21.14 11.18
C ARG A 146 -1.50 -19.83 11.54
N LYS A 147 -0.79 -18.88 12.17
CA LYS A 147 -1.29 -17.57 12.56
C LYS A 147 -1.16 -16.51 11.47
N THR A 148 -0.43 -16.78 10.39
CA THR A 148 -0.26 -15.83 9.30
C THR A 148 -1.58 -15.58 8.59
N LYS A 149 -1.97 -14.29 8.50
CA LYS A 149 -3.20 -13.80 7.85
C LYS A 149 -2.92 -12.96 6.62
N ILE A 150 -1.90 -12.11 6.68
CA ILE A 150 -1.58 -11.19 5.59
C ILE A 150 -0.09 -11.28 5.26
N VAL A 151 0.22 -11.18 3.98
CA VAL A 151 1.55 -10.90 3.46
C VAL A 151 1.47 -9.60 2.68
N PHE A 152 2.19 -8.57 3.13
CA PHE A 152 2.36 -7.33 2.39
C PHE A 152 3.69 -7.34 1.63
N LEU A 153 3.68 -6.84 0.42
CA LEU A 153 4.89 -6.50 -0.33
C LEU A 153 4.61 -5.39 -1.33
N ALA A 154 5.58 -4.51 -1.55
CA ALA A 154 5.56 -3.53 -2.63
C ALA A 154 6.32 -4.05 -3.84
N ASN A 155 5.83 -3.78 -5.06
CA ASN A 155 6.49 -4.20 -6.28
C ASN A 155 6.23 -3.24 -7.45
N PRO A 156 7.15 -2.33 -7.77
CA PRO A 156 8.50 -2.11 -7.19
C PRO A 156 8.50 -1.76 -5.70
N ASN A 157 9.54 -2.18 -5.00
CA ASN A 157 9.62 -1.99 -3.55
C ASN A 157 10.05 -0.55 -3.18
N ASN A 158 9.40 0.00 -2.20
CA ASN A 158 9.78 1.25 -1.54
C ASN A 158 10.39 0.91 -0.16
N PRO A 159 11.63 1.32 0.18
CA PRO A 159 12.46 2.33 -0.52
C PRO A 159 13.53 1.77 -1.47
N THR A 160 13.65 0.45 -1.63
CA THR A 160 14.82 -0.16 -2.28
C THR A 160 14.84 -0.01 -3.81
N GLY A 161 13.69 0.29 -4.45
CA GLY A 161 13.56 0.40 -5.89
C GLY A 161 13.65 -0.95 -6.64
N THR A 162 13.87 -2.04 -5.92
CA THR A 162 13.97 -3.38 -6.52
C THR A 162 12.60 -3.96 -6.84
N TYR A 163 12.53 -4.89 -7.78
CA TYR A 163 11.28 -5.57 -8.11
C TYR A 163 11.48 -7.08 -8.29
N ILE A 164 10.41 -7.82 -8.13
CA ILE A 164 10.36 -9.25 -8.42
C ILE A 164 9.49 -9.50 -9.66
N PRO A 165 9.89 -10.43 -10.55
CA PRO A 165 9.13 -10.73 -11.76
C PRO A 165 7.75 -11.29 -11.46
N LYS A 166 6.82 -11.10 -12.38
CA LYS A 166 5.44 -11.64 -12.30
C LYS A 166 5.41 -13.13 -11.93
N LYS A 167 6.30 -13.94 -12.52
CA LYS A 167 6.43 -15.38 -12.23
C LYS A 167 6.67 -15.68 -10.75
N GLU A 168 7.46 -14.85 -10.07
CA GLU A 168 7.76 -14.99 -8.64
C GLU A 168 6.54 -14.65 -7.77
N LEU A 169 5.78 -13.60 -8.15
CA LEU A 169 4.53 -13.26 -7.45
C LEU A 169 3.47 -14.35 -7.62
N LEU A 170 3.35 -14.90 -8.83
CA LEU A 170 2.47 -16.03 -9.11
C LEU A 170 2.87 -17.26 -8.33
N PHE A 171 4.17 -17.56 -8.27
CA PHE A 171 4.71 -18.66 -7.48
C PHE A 171 4.38 -18.46 -6.00
N LEU A 172 4.63 -17.25 -5.45
CA LEU A 172 4.30 -16.94 -4.07
C LEU A 172 2.80 -17.16 -3.81
N ARG A 173 1.90 -16.61 -4.64
CA ARG A 173 0.46 -16.78 -4.46
C ARG A 173 0.05 -18.26 -4.51
N LYS A 174 0.59 -19.03 -5.44
CA LYS A 174 0.29 -20.47 -5.58
C LYS A 174 0.72 -21.28 -4.36
N LYS A 175 1.82 -20.90 -3.70
CA LYS A 175 2.38 -21.61 -2.54
C LYS A 175 1.79 -21.15 -1.20
N LEU A 176 1.26 -19.94 -1.12
CA LEU A 176 0.55 -19.48 0.08
C LEU A 176 -0.77 -20.23 0.23
N ARG A 177 -1.15 -20.54 1.48
CA ARG A 177 -2.48 -21.08 1.78
C ARG A 177 -3.56 -20.12 1.27
N SER A 178 -4.72 -20.64 0.95
CA SER A 178 -5.86 -19.87 0.40
C SER A 178 -6.42 -18.85 1.40
N ASP A 179 -6.27 -19.11 2.70
CA ASP A 179 -6.72 -18.25 3.80
C ASP A 179 -5.74 -17.11 4.15
N ILE A 180 -4.63 -16.98 3.42
CA ILE A 180 -3.68 -15.87 3.57
C ILE A 180 -3.92 -14.84 2.47
N LEU A 181 -4.17 -13.60 2.88
CA LEU A 181 -4.28 -12.47 1.97
C LEU A 181 -2.89 -12.04 1.51
N LEU A 182 -2.64 -12.07 0.20
CA LEU A 182 -1.45 -11.47 -0.41
C LEU A 182 -1.82 -10.07 -0.92
N VAL A 183 -1.25 -9.06 -0.30
CA VAL A 183 -1.42 -7.64 -0.67
C VAL A 183 -0.17 -7.19 -1.42
N VAL A 184 -0.35 -6.82 -2.68
CA VAL A 184 0.72 -6.26 -3.50
C VAL A 184 0.48 -4.76 -3.66
N ASP A 185 1.36 -3.97 -3.08
CA ASP A 185 1.39 -2.52 -3.27
C ASP A 185 2.05 -2.21 -4.60
N ASP A 186 1.26 -1.71 -5.51
CA ASP A 186 1.61 -1.48 -6.91
C ASP A 186 1.66 0.03 -7.23
N ALA A 187 1.88 0.87 -6.21
CA ALA A 187 1.92 2.33 -6.36
C ALA A 187 2.90 2.80 -7.45
N TYR A 188 3.94 2.02 -7.69
CA TYR A 188 4.96 2.30 -8.70
C TYR A 188 4.84 1.47 -9.99
N PHE A 189 3.69 0.85 -10.25
CA PHE A 189 3.50 0.00 -11.44
C PHE A 189 3.80 0.72 -12.76
N ALA A 190 3.46 2.01 -12.86
CA ALA A 190 3.69 2.79 -14.06
C ALA A 190 5.17 3.13 -14.31
N VAL A 191 6.02 2.97 -13.29
CA VAL A 191 7.47 3.22 -13.40
C VAL A 191 8.20 1.99 -13.96
N SER A 192 7.69 0.79 -13.70
CA SER A 192 8.37 -0.47 -14.02
C SER A 192 7.68 -1.34 -15.08
N TYR A 193 6.56 -0.90 -15.62
CA TYR A 193 5.71 -1.71 -16.53
C TYR A 193 5.32 -3.09 -16.00
N THR A 194 5.33 -3.27 -14.68
CA THR A 194 4.93 -4.52 -14.02
C THR A 194 3.41 -4.60 -13.93
N HIS A 195 2.74 -4.98 -15.02
CA HIS A 195 1.29 -5.20 -15.00
C HIS A 195 0.95 -6.57 -14.40
N LEU A 196 0.40 -6.56 -13.20
CA LEU A 196 -0.17 -7.76 -12.57
C LEU A 196 -1.70 -7.67 -12.61
N THR A 197 -2.32 -8.41 -13.51
CA THR A 197 -3.75 -8.68 -13.46
C THR A 197 -3.95 -10.10 -12.93
N LEU A 198 -4.31 -10.25 -11.66
CA LEU A 198 -4.59 -11.54 -11.05
C LEU A 198 -5.84 -11.47 -10.20
N PRO A 199 -6.80 -12.40 -10.37
CA PRO A 199 -8.09 -12.36 -9.68
C PRO A 199 -8.01 -12.61 -8.17
N THR A 200 -6.87 -13.05 -7.65
CA THR A 200 -6.68 -13.45 -6.24
C THR A 200 -5.63 -12.64 -5.48
N ILE A 201 -5.17 -11.52 -6.06
CA ILE A 201 -4.22 -10.61 -5.43
C ILE A 201 -4.92 -9.27 -5.24
N PHE A 202 -4.93 -8.77 -4.00
CA PHE A 202 -5.29 -7.39 -3.73
C PHE A 202 -4.17 -6.49 -4.23
N ARG A 203 -4.49 -5.65 -5.19
CA ARG A 203 -3.62 -4.63 -5.74
C ARG A 203 -4.06 -3.28 -5.18
N VAL A 204 -3.15 -2.58 -4.57
CA VAL A 204 -3.36 -1.25 -3.98
C VAL A 204 -2.56 -0.22 -4.74
#